data_19551cc258e235bebcacc85d67bfcbc7
#
_entry.id   19551cc258e235bebcacc85d67bfcbc7
#
_cell.length_a   1.000
_cell.length_b   1.000
_cell.length_c   1.000
_cell.angle_alpha   90.00
_cell.angle_beta   90.00
_cell.angle_gamma   90.00
#
_symmetry.space_group_name_H-M   'P 1'
#
loop_
_entity.id
_entity.type
_entity.pdbx_description
1 polymer ?
#
loop_
_entity_poly.entity_id
_entity_poly.type
_entity_poly.pdbx_seq_one_letter_code
_entity_poly.pdbx_strand_id
1 'polypeptide(L)'
;MILLRNLTLARAGRPLLEGVNLSLHANQKVGVTGANGCGKSSLFALFTGDLHQEAGDLELPPRWVIAHVGQETPALATGALDFTLDGDAELRRIESDLREAEDKHDGEAIAHLHMDYGHIDGYSARARAAALLHGLGFADADFERPVAEFSGGWRVRLNLAQALMCRSDLLLLDEPTNHLD
;
A
#
# COMPACT_ATOMS: atom_id res chain seq x y z
N MET A 1 -1.24 -7.14 -16.57
CA MET A 1 0.17 -7.25 -17.04
C MET A 1 0.73 -5.83 -17.09
N ILE A 2 1.92 -5.61 -16.54
CA ILE A 2 2.69 -4.36 -16.70
C ILE A 2 3.66 -4.57 -17.85
N LEU A 3 3.81 -3.58 -18.71
CA LEU A 3 4.70 -3.67 -19.86
C LEU A 3 5.53 -2.39 -20.01
N LEU A 4 6.85 -2.56 -20.02
CA LEU A 4 7.81 -1.51 -20.36
C LEU A 4 8.36 -1.78 -21.75
N ARG A 5 8.34 -0.77 -22.63
CA ARG A 5 8.88 -0.87 -24.00
C ARG A 5 9.89 0.23 -24.22
N ASN A 6 11.13 -0.17 -24.45
CA ASN A 6 12.25 0.74 -24.71
C ASN A 6 12.30 1.91 -23.72
N LEU A 7 11.97 1.63 -22.46
CA LEU A 7 11.76 2.64 -21.42
C LEU A 7 13.10 3.20 -20.95
N THR A 8 13.19 4.52 -20.94
CA THR A 8 14.32 5.28 -20.36
C THR A 8 13.81 6.11 -19.20
N LEU A 9 14.46 5.98 -18.05
CA LEU A 9 14.16 6.69 -16.82
C LEU A 9 15.39 7.44 -16.36
N ALA A 10 15.25 8.73 -16.08
CA ALA A 10 16.31 9.51 -15.48
C ALA A 10 15.82 10.29 -14.25
N ARG A 11 16.74 10.70 -13.40
CA ARG A 11 16.47 11.57 -12.26
C ARG A 11 17.54 12.64 -12.16
N ALA A 12 17.11 13.91 -12.12
CA ALA A 12 18.00 15.07 -12.12
C ALA A 12 19.03 15.05 -13.26
N GLY A 13 18.60 14.65 -14.47
CA GLY A 13 19.47 14.59 -15.65
C GLY A 13 20.45 13.40 -15.69
N ARG A 14 20.40 12.50 -14.72
CA ARG A 14 21.21 11.28 -14.67
C ARG A 14 20.36 10.08 -15.11
N PRO A 15 20.75 9.37 -16.19
CA PRO A 15 20.04 8.16 -16.60
C PRO A 15 20.21 7.07 -15.54
N LEU A 16 19.09 6.41 -15.21
CA LEU A 16 19.00 5.29 -14.25
C LEU A 16 18.68 3.99 -14.95
N LEU A 17 17.80 4.04 -15.95
CA LEU A 17 17.41 2.92 -16.80
C LEU A 17 17.42 3.40 -18.26
N GLU A 18 17.96 2.62 -19.17
CA GLU A 18 18.03 2.97 -20.60
C GLU A 18 17.53 1.81 -21.46
N GLY A 19 16.53 2.08 -22.30
CA GLY A 19 16.03 1.13 -23.29
C GLY A 19 15.46 -0.16 -22.71
N VAL A 20 14.90 -0.11 -21.51
CA VAL A 20 14.43 -1.31 -20.80
C VAL A 20 13.16 -1.86 -21.42
N ASN A 21 13.18 -3.18 -21.68
CA ASN A 21 12.00 -3.95 -22.10
C ASN A 21 11.72 -4.99 -21.02
N LEU A 22 10.52 -4.91 -20.41
CA LEU A 22 10.11 -5.80 -19.31
C LEU A 22 8.62 -6.06 -19.36
N SER A 23 8.24 -7.31 -19.13
CA SER A 23 6.84 -7.71 -18.98
C SER A 23 6.65 -8.37 -17.61
N LEU A 24 5.74 -7.85 -16.80
CA LEU A 24 5.37 -8.44 -15.51
C LEU A 24 3.93 -8.95 -15.60
N HIS A 25 3.75 -10.23 -15.30
CA HIS A 25 2.45 -10.87 -15.33
C HIS A 25 1.81 -10.90 -13.95
N ALA A 26 0.49 -11.10 -13.91
CA ALA A 26 -0.23 -11.27 -12.65
C ALA A 26 0.33 -12.45 -11.84
N ASN A 27 0.28 -12.33 -10.52
CA ASN A 27 0.77 -13.33 -9.56
C ASN A 27 2.29 -13.63 -9.61
N GLN A 28 3.09 -12.82 -10.30
CA GLN A 28 4.54 -12.93 -10.25
C GLN A 28 5.10 -12.25 -9.00
N LYS A 29 6.11 -12.88 -8.39
CA LYS A 29 6.96 -12.28 -7.36
C LYS A 29 8.30 -11.97 -8.02
N VAL A 30 8.66 -10.68 -8.04
CA VAL A 30 9.85 -10.19 -8.74
C VAL A 30 10.76 -9.47 -7.76
N GLY A 31 12.01 -9.91 -7.69
CA GLY A 31 13.06 -9.22 -6.93
C GLY A 31 13.83 -8.24 -7.82
N VAL A 32 13.88 -6.97 -7.42
CA VAL A 32 14.70 -5.95 -8.05
C VAL A 32 16.00 -5.80 -7.27
N THR A 33 17.12 -6.15 -7.89
CA THR A 33 18.46 -6.12 -7.25
C THR A 33 19.37 -5.12 -7.95
N GLY A 34 20.31 -4.56 -7.21
CA GLY A 34 21.28 -3.60 -7.71
C GLY A 34 21.91 -2.77 -6.60
N ALA A 35 23.00 -2.08 -6.91
CA ALA A 35 23.70 -1.20 -5.97
C ALA A 35 22.79 -0.07 -5.44
N ASN A 36 23.16 0.53 -4.29
CA ASN A 36 22.44 1.69 -3.78
C ASN A 36 22.56 2.86 -4.78
N GLY A 37 21.43 3.55 -5.01
CA GLY A 37 21.35 4.65 -5.97
C GLY A 37 21.27 4.24 -7.44
N CYS A 38 21.16 2.93 -7.79
CA CYS A 38 21.03 2.49 -9.18
C CYS A 38 19.62 2.69 -9.77
N GLY A 39 18.63 3.18 -8.99
CA GLY A 39 17.30 3.50 -9.51
C GLY A 39 16.17 2.56 -9.08
N LYS A 40 16.37 1.66 -8.11
CA LYS A 40 15.32 0.75 -7.62
C LYS A 40 14.07 1.52 -7.15
N SER A 41 14.23 2.45 -6.22
CA SER A 41 13.12 3.29 -5.74
C SER A 41 12.57 4.22 -6.82
N SER A 42 13.38 4.62 -7.83
CA SER A 42 12.89 5.41 -8.96
C SER A 42 12.02 4.59 -9.91
N LEU A 43 12.28 3.28 -10.05
CA LEU A 43 11.37 2.37 -10.75
C LEU A 43 10.03 2.24 -10.03
N PHE A 44 10.03 2.20 -8.69
CA PHE A 44 8.79 2.19 -7.91
C PHE A 44 8.04 3.51 -8.04
N ALA A 45 8.75 4.65 -7.97
CA ALA A 45 8.16 5.97 -8.21
C ALA A 45 7.57 6.13 -9.63
N LEU A 46 8.11 5.43 -10.63
CA LEU A 46 7.51 5.35 -11.96
C LEU A 46 6.17 4.59 -11.93
N PHE A 47 6.08 3.47 -11.20
CA PHE A 47 4.83 2.69 -11.10
C PHE A 47 3.76 3.42 -10.28
N THR A 48 4.15 4.19 -9.26
CA THR A 48 3.20 5.01 -8.47
C THR A 48 2.78 6.30 -9.16
N GLY A 49 3.46 6.68 -10.27
CA GLY A 49 3.20 7.91 -11.00
C GLY A 49 3.89 9.16 -10.43
N ASP A 50 4.75 9.00 -9.41
CA ASP A 50 5.53 10.08 -8.82
C ASP A 50 6.72 10.51 -9.71
N LEU A 51 7.09 9.64 -10.64
CA LEU A 51 8.13 9.89 -11.63
C LEU A 51 7.64 9.45 -13.02
N HIS A 52 8.03 10.17 -14.06
CA HIS A 52 7.68 9.86 -15.45
C HIS A 52 8.92 9.43 -16.22
N GLN A 53 8.71 8.59 -17.23
CA GLN A 53 9.76 8.20 -18.18
C GLN A 53 10.18 9.36 -19.08
N GLU A 54 11.45 9.39 -19.50
CA GLU A 54 11.95 10.33 -20.50
C GLU A 54 11.70 9.85 -21.93
N ALA A 55 11.72 8.53 -22.14
CA ALA A 55 11.44 7.91 -23.43
C ALA A 55 10.86 6.51 -23.25
N GLY A 56 10.24 5.99 -24.32
CA GLY A 56 9.58 4.69 -24.32
C GLY A 56 8.20 4.71 -23.66
N ASP A 57 7.62 3.53 -23.48
CA ASP A 57 6.24 3.38 -23.02
C ASP A 57 6.18 2.57 -21.73
N LEU A 58 5.30 3.00 -20.83
CA LEU A 58 4.83 2.24 -19.66
C LEU A 58 3.34 1.97 -19.81
N GLU A 59 2.97 0.69 -19.90
CA GLU A 59 1.57 0.27 -19.86
C GLU A 59 1.27 -0.33 -18.50
N LEU A 60 0.48 0.37 -17.71
CA LEU A 60 -0.12 -0.10 -16.46
C LEU A 60 -1.64 -0.19 -16.64
N PRO A 61 -2.32 -1.26 -16.18
CA PRO A 61 -3.77 -1.29 -16.22
C PRO A 61 -4.36 -0.14 -15.42
N PRO A 62 -5.27 0.68 -16.02
CA PRO A 62 -5.65 1.98 -15.45
C PRO A 62 -6.47 1.92 -14.15
N ARG A 63 -6.90 0.71 -13.75
CA ARG A 63 -7.72 0.51 -12.53
C ARG A 63 -6.96 -0.24 -11.43
N TRP A 64 -5.68 -0.50 -11.63
CA TRP A 64 -4.91 -1.21 -10.63
C TRP A 64 -4.70 -0.36 -9.39
N VAL A 65 -4.94 -0.98 -8.25
CA VAL A 65 -4.61 -0.42 -6.94
C VAL A 65 -3.16 -0.81 -6.63
N ILE A 66 -2.32 0.19 -6.41
CA ILE A 66 -0.90 0.00 -6.10
C ILE A 66 -0.69 0.30 -4.64
N ALA A 67 -0.24 -0.70 -3.87
CA ALA A 67 0.25 -0.51 -2.52
C ALA A 67 1.78 -0.36 -2.55
N HIS A 68 2.29 0.64 -1.86
CA HIS A 68 3.72 0.91 -1.76
C HIS A 68 4.12 1.06 -0.29
N VAL A 69 5.07 0.24 0.15
CA VAL A 69 5.73 0.39 1.45
C VAL A 69 6.95 1.27 1.26
N GLY A 70 6.83 2.54 1.65
CA GLY A 70 7.93 3.50 1.65
C GLY A 70 8.88 3.30 2.83
N GLN A 71 10.03 3.96 2.75
CA GLN A 71 11.07 3.88 3.79
C GLN A 71 10.74 4.66 5.07
N GLU A 72 9.83 5.64 5.00
CA GLU A 72 9.46 6.49 6.14
C GLU A 72 7.99 6.30 6.51
N THR A 73 7.74 6.12 7.80
CA THR A 73 6.38 6.10 8.37
C THR A 73 6.15 7.39 9.14
N PRO A 74 5.08 8.14 8.83
CA PRO A 74 4.75 9.33 9.60
C PRO A 74 4.44 8.96 11.06
N ALA A 75 4.84 9.86 11.98
CA ALA A 75 4.52 9.73 13.39
C ALA A 75 3.07 10.22 13.61
N LEU A 76 2.11 9.30 13.59
CA LEU A 76 0.68 9.59 13.72
C LEU A 76 0.18 9.27 15.13
N ALA A 77 -0.85 10.01 15.57
CA ALA A 77 -1.55 9.75 16.82
C ALA A 77 -2.55 8.57 16.71
N THR A 78 -2.79 8.07 15.51
CA THR A 78 -3.67 6.93 15.23
C THR A 78 -3.12 5.65 15.85
N GLY A 79 -3.97 4.81 16.43
CA GLY A 79 -3.59 3.51 16.96
C GLY A 79 -3.13 2.54 15.88
N ALA A 80 -2.26 1.59 16.23
CA ALA A 80 -1.65 0.65 15.28
C ALA A 80 -2.67 -0.15 14.48
N LEU A 81 -3.76 -0.58 15.09
CA LEU A 81 -4.82 -1.34 14.43
C LEU A 81 -5.58 -0.48 13.41
N ASP A 82 -5.98 0.73 13.80
CA ASP A 82 -6.66 1.65 12.90
C ASP A 82 -5.76 2.10 11.75
N PHE A 83 -4.48 2.36 12.02
CA PHE A 83 -3.49 2.63 10.98
C PHE A 83 -3.38 1.48 9.97
N THR A 84 -3.43 0.23 10.44
CA THR A 84 -3.42 -0.94 9.56
C THR A 84 -4.69 -1.01 8.71
N LEU A 85 -5.86 -0.76 9.32
CA LEU A 85 -7.16 -0.71 8.61
C LEU A 85 -7.21 0.38 7.53
N ASP A 86 -6.50 1.50 7.72
CA ASP A 86 -6.41 2.59 6.74
C ASP A 86 -5.77 2.15 5.40
N GLY A 87 -5.14 0.98 5.37
CA GLY A 87 -4.66 0.35 4.14
C GLY A 87 -5.79 -0.10 3.19
N ASP A 88 -6.98 -0.39 3.71
CA ASP A 88 -8.16 -0.72 2.90
C ASP A 88 -9.02 0.54 2.68
N ALA A 89 -8.67 1.33 1.67
CA ALA A 89 -9.33 2.60 1.37
C ALA A 89 -10.83 2.43 1.04
N GLU A 90 -11.23 1.31 0.44
CA GLU A 90 -12.63 1.02 0.15
C GLU A 90 -13.42 0.78 1.44
N LEU A 91 -12.85 0.03 2.37
CA LEU A 91 -13.41 -0.17 3.71
C LEU A 91 -13.66 1.18 4.39
N ARG A 92 -12.63 2.04 4.45
CA ARG A 92 -12.73 3.35 5.11
C ARG A 92 -13.73 4.28 4.45
N ARG A 93 -13.83 4.24 3.13
CA ARG A 93 -14.86 4.98 2.39
C ARG A 93 -16.25 4.53 2.81
N ILE A 94 -16.54 3.22 2.78
CA ILE A 94 -17.86 2.69 3.15
C ILE A 94 -18.17 3.00 4.62
N GLU A 95 -17.20 2.88 5.54
CA GLU A 95 -17.38 3.25 6.95
C GLU A 95 -17.69 4.74 7.15
N SER A 96 -17.09 5.61 6.32
CA SER A 96 -17.40 7.05 6.33
C SER A 96 -18.80 7.34 5.79
N ASP A 97 -19.16 6.71 4.67
CA ASP A 97 -20.46 6.86 4.03
C ASP A 97 -21.59 6.33 4.95
N LEU A 98 -21.35 5.22 5.68
CA LEU A 98 -22.28 4.68 6.67
C LEU A 98 -22.56 5.69 7.80
N ARG A 99 -21.50 6.28 8.38
CA ARG A 99 -21.67 7.31 9.43
C ARG A 99 -22.49 8.50 8.93
N GLU A 100 -22.21 8.96 7.71
CA GLU A 100 -22.95 10.06 7.11
C GLU A 100 -24.44 9.72 6.87
N ALA A 101 -24.72 8.49 6.40
CA ALA A 101 -26.10 8.02 6.20
C ALA A 101 -26.86 7.84 7.54
N GLU A 102 -26.19 7.35 8.58
CA GLU A 102 -26.72 7.23 9.95
C GLU A 102 -27.06 8.62 10.54
N ASP A 103 -26.16 9.60 10.39
CA ASP A 103 -26.40 10.98 10.85
C ASP A 103 -27.59 11.62 10.15
N LYS A 104 -27.82 11.28 8.88
CA LYS A 104 -28.98 11.75 8.09
C LYS A 104 -30.25 10.91 8.29
N HIS A 105 -30.17 9.81 9.04
CA HIS A 105 -31.24 8.83 9.22
C HIS A 105 -31.77 8.25 7.89
N ASP A 106 -30.90 8.09 6.90
CA ASP A 106 -31.25 7.55 5.58
C ASP A 106 -31.21 6.02 5.60
N GLY A 107 -32.35 5.41 5.90
CA GLY A 107 -32.46 3.96 6.03
C GLY A 107 -32.20 3.19 4.75
N GLU A 108 -32.46 3.77 3.56
CA GLU A 108 -32.20 3.13 2.27
C GLU A 108 -30.68 3.11 1.99
N ALA A 109 -30.01 4.24 2.17
CA ALA A 109 -28.55 4.32 2.02
C ALA A 109 -27.83 3.40 3.01
N ILE A 110 -28.25 3.35 4.27
CA ILE A 110 -27.68 2.45 5.30
C ILE A 110 -27.79 0.99 4.85
N ALA A 111 -28.96 0.56 4.35
CA ALA A 111 -29.15 -0.80 3.89
C ALA A 111 -28.22 -1.17 2.71
N HIS A 112 -28.09 -0.30 1.72
CA HIS A 112 -27.17 -0.49 0.60
C HIS A 112 -25.70 -0.55 1.05
N LEU A 113 -25.28 0.37 1.91
CA LEU A 113 -23.90 0.41 2.39
C LEU A 113 -23.53 -0.81 3.25
N HIS A 114 -24.47 -1.36 4.02
CA HIS A 114 -24.26 -2.62 4.72
C HIS A 114 -24.09 -3.82 3.76
N MET A 115 -24.81 -3.81 2.61
CA MET A 115 -24.59 -4.84 1.58
C MET A 115 -23.19 -4.69 0.97
N ASP A 116 -22.77 -3.48 0.61
CA ASP A 116 -21.44 -3.20 0.08
C ASP A 116 -20.35 -3.57 1.10
N TYR A 117 -20.55 -3.24 2.37
CA TYR A 117 -19.65 -3.62 3.47
C TYR A 117 -19.52 -5.14 3.61
N GLY A 118 -20.63 -5.86 3.41
CA GLY A 118 -20.63 -7.33 3.34
C GLY A 118 -19.87 -7.87 2.14
N HIS A 119 -20.05 -7.28 0.95
CA HIS A 119 -19.39 -7.69 -0.29
C HIS A 119 -17.86 -7.56 -0.21
N ILE A 120 -17.36 -6.52 0.46
CA ILE A 120 -15.93 -6.34 0.68
C ILE A 120 -15.40 -7.10 1.91
N ASP A 121 -16.19 -7.99 2.50
CA ASP A 121 -15.82 -8.70 3.73
C ASP A 121 -15.39 -7.74 4.87
N GLY A 122 -16.09 -6.60 4.99
CA GLY A 122 -15.78 -5.53 5.94
C GLY A 122 -15.91 -5.96 7.39
N TYR A 123 -16.89 -6.82 7.70
CA TYR A 123 -17.10 -7.34 9.06
C TYR A 123 -15.92 -8.13 9.61
N SER A 124 -15.09 -8.73 8.76
CA SER A 124 -13.87 -9.43 9.16
C SER A 124 -12.61 -8.56 9.13
N ALA A 125 -12.71 -7.30 8.67
CA ALA A 125 -11.56 -6.44 8.44
C ALA A 125 -10.69 -6.24 9.69
N ARG A 126 -11.33 -6.00 10.87
CA ARG A 126 -10.61 -5.85 12.14
C ARG A 126 -9.85 -7.13 12.52
N ALA A 127 -10.43 -8.30 12.30
CA ALA A 127 -9.78 -9.58 12.58
C ALA A 127 -8.61 -9.84 11.60
N ARG A 128 -8.76 -9.46 10.32
CA ARG A 128 -7.65 -9.53 9.33
C ARG A 128 -6.50 -8.62 9.72
N ALA A 129 -6.78 -7.36 10.09
CA ALA A 129 -5.77 -6.41 10.53
C ALA A 129 -5.03 -6.90 11.78
N ALA A 130 -5.77 -7.44 12.77
CA ALA A 130 -5.18 -8.05 13.97
C ALA A 130 -4.27 -9.24 13.62
N ALA A 131 -4.70 -10.11 12.70
CA ALA A 131 -3.90 -11.25 12.27
C ALA A 131 -2.60 -10.81 11.56
N LEU A 132 -2.64 -9.74 10.74
CA LEU A 132 -1.46 -9.15 10.13
C LEU A 132 -0.49 -8.59 11.17
N LEU A 133 -1.00 -7.85 12.15
CA LEU A 133 -0.19 -7.31 13.24
C LEU A 133 0.47 -8.42 14.07
N HIS A 134 -0.27 -9.46 14.45
CA HIS A 134 0.31 -10.62 15.14
C HIS A 134 1.39 -11.30 14.30
N GLY A 135 1.15 -11.50 12.99
CA GLY A 135 2.14 -12.06 12.08
C GLY A 135 3.44 -11.24 11.98
N LEU A 136 3.38 -9.95 12.30
CA LEU A 136 4.52 -9.02 12.33
C LEU A 136 5.08 -8.79 13.74
N GLY A 137 4.57 -9.53 14.74
CA GLY A 137 5.11 -9.57 16.10
C GLY A 137 4.49 -8.59 17.08
N PHE A 138 3.39 -7.88 16.73
CA PHE A 138 2.66 -7.01 17.66
C PHE A 138 1.79 -7.84 18.61
N ALA A 139 1.68 -7.40 19.87
CA ALA A 139 0.76 -7.96 20.84
C ALA A 139 -0.59 -7.21 20.83
N ASP A 140 -1.65 -7.79 21.41
CA ASP A 140 -2.96 -7.12 21.52
C ASP A 140 -2.87 -5.77 22.23
N ALA A 141 -1.98 -5.65 23.22
CA ALA A 141 -1.75 -4.40 23.96
C ALA A 141 -1.19 -3.27 23.09
N ASP A 142 -0.61 -3.58 21.93
CA ASP A 142 -0.06 -2.60 21.00
C ASP A 142 -1.11 -2.02 20.06
N PHE A 143 -2.29 -2.63 19.93
CA PHE A 143 -3.27 -2.28 18.91
C PHE A 143 -3.80 -0.86 19.02
N GLU A 144 -4.04 -0.39 20.23
CA GLU A 144 -4.53 0.98 20.49
C GLU A 144 -3.39 1.97 20.72
N ARG A 145 -2.14 1.50 20.73
CA ARG A 145 -0.96 2.35 20.92
C ARG A 145 -0.70 3.22 19.70
N PRO A 146 -0.49 4.55 19.87
CA PRO A 146 -0.21 5.46 18.76
C PRO A 146 1.01 5.05 17.94
N VAL A 147 0.92 5.18 16.61
CA VAL A 147 2.04 4.90 15.68
C VAL A 147 3.28 5.70 16.04
N ALA A 148 3.12 6.95 16.51
CA ALA A 148 4.20 7.82 16.94
C ALA A 148 5.06 7.25 18.08
N GLU A 149 4.50 6.38 18.91
CA GLU A 149 5.19 5.81 20.09
C GLU A 149 6.05 4.58 19.75
N PHE A 150 5.97 4.09 18.53
CA PHE A 150 6.77 2.97 18.07
C PHE A 150 8.14 3.41 17.55
N SER A 151 9.16 2.58 17.73
CA SER A 151 10.47 2.80 17.14
C SER A 151 10.42 2.72 15.60
N GLY A 152 11.46 3.22 14.93
CA GLY A 152 11.53 3.22 13.47
C GLY A 152 11.27 1.84 12.85
N GLY A 153 11.92 0.78 13.37
CA GLY A 153 11.73 -0.58 12.88
C GLY A 153 10.31 -1.10 13.07
N TRP A 154 9.66 -0.80 14.20
CA TRP A 154 8.26 -1.15 14.43
C TRP A 154 7.31 -0.38 13.51
N ARG A 155 7.60 0.89 13.22
CA ARG A 155 6.81 1.69 12.26
C ARG A 155 6.92 1.13 10.84
N VAL A 156 8.08 0.64 10.41
CA VAL A 156 8.21 -0.05 9.11
C VAL A 156 7.35 -1.31 9.07
N ARG A 157 7.27 -2.09 10.16
CA ARG A 157 6.35 -3.23 10.26
C ARG A 157 4.88 -2.80 10.18
N LEU A 158 4.50 -1.66 10.77
CA LEU A 158 3.14 -1.09 10.65
C LEU A 158 2.84 -0.69 9.21
N ASN A 159 3.78 -0.05 8.49
CA ASN A 159 3.61 0.24 7.07
C ASN A 159 3.40 -1.03 6.24
N LEU A 160 4.14 -2.09 6.56
CA LEU A 160 3.97 -3.36 5.89
C LEU A 160 2.58 -3.96 6.19
N ALA A 161 2.11 -3.90 7.44
CA ALA A 161 0.76 -4.33 7.80
C ALA A 161 -0.31 -3.57 7.04
N GLN A 162 -0.19 -2.23 6.96
CA GLN A 162 -1.10 -1.37 6.22
C GLN A 162 -1.11 -1.71 4.71
N ALA A 163 0.06 -1.88 4.10
CA ALA A 163 0.16 -2.25 2.69
C ALA A 163 -0.41 -3.65 2.39
N LEU A 164 -0.25 -4.60 3.32
CA LEU A 164 -0.83 -5.95 3.21
C LEU A 164 -2.35 -5.95 3.46
N MET A 165 -2.87 -4.98 4.20
CA MET A 165 -4.32 -4.79 4.36
C MET A 165 -4.96 -4.24 3.09
N CYS A 166 -4.21 -3.48 2.29
CA CYS A 166 -4.63 -2.95 0.99
C CYS A 166 -4.97 -4.09 0.02
N ARG A 167 -6.12 -3.99 -0.65
CA ARG A 167 -6.52 -4.91 -1.74
C ARG A 167 -5.84 -4.50 -3.03
N SER A 168 -4.52 -4.63 -3.06
CA SER A 168 -3.70 -4.17 -4.17
C SER A 168 -3.55 -5.20 -5.27
N ASP A 169 -3.52 -4.72 -6.52
CA ASP A 169 -3.16 -5.49 -7.71
C ASP A 169 -1.63 -5.57 -7.87
N LEU A 170 -0.92 -4.57 -7.34
CA LEU A 170 0.54 -4.48 -7.32
C LEU A 170 1.00 -4.05 -5.92
N LEU A 171 1.85 -4.85 -5.30
CA LEU A 171 2.51 -4.53 -4.05
C LEU A 171 3.99 -4.23 -4.30
N LEU A 172 4.42 -3.02 -3.97
CA LEU A 172 5.80 -2.54 -4.07
C LEU A 172 6.43 -2.49 -2.67
N LEU A 173 7.50 -3.24 -2.47
CA LEU A 173 8.23 -3.30 -1.20
C LEU A 173 9.64 -2.76 -1.41
N ASP A 174 9.94 -1.55 -0.91
CA ASP A 174 11.26 -0.94 -0.98
C ASP A 174 12.06 -1.28 0.27
N GLU A 175 13.05 -2.18 0.11
CA GLU A 175 13.94 -2.66 1.17
C GLU A 175 13.21 -3.12 2.46
N PRO A 176 12.17 -3.98 2.36
CA PRO A 176 11.26 -4.28 3.48
C PRO A 176 11.95 -4.99 4.65
N THR A 177 13.14 -5.52 4.46
CA THR A 177 13.88 -6.30 5.47
C THR A 177 14.89 -5.47 6.27
N ASN A 178 15.18 -4.24 5.88
CA ASN A 178 16.22 -3.42 6.52
C ASN A 178 15.98 -3.12 8.01
N HIS A 179 14.79 -3.41 8.53
CA HIS A 179 14.39 -3.12 9.92
C HIS A 179 13.58 -4.27 10.54
N LEU A 180 13.68 -5.49 10.01
CA LEU A 180 12.94 -6.66 10.52
C LEU A 180 13.74 -7.54 11.48
N ASP A 181 14.98 -7.15 11.82
CA ASP A 181 15.83 -7.86 12.79
C ASP A 181 15.38 -7.67 14.23
#